data_b18fcfa8f03dcc8105e59f4b126c0daf
#
_entry.id   b18fcfa8f03dcc8105e59f4b126c0daf
#
_cell.length_a   1.000
_cell.length_b   1.000
_cell.length_c   1.000
_cell.angle_alpha   90.00
_cell.angle_beta   90.00
_cell.angle_gamma   90.00
#
_symmetry.space_group_name_H-M   'P 1'
#
loop_
_entity.id
_entity.type
_entity.pdbx_description
1 polymer ?
#
loop_
_entity_poly.entity_id
_entity_poly.type
_entity_poly.pdbx_seq_one_letter_code
_entity_poly.pdbx_strand_id
1 'polypeptide(L)'
;MTIEWLFRGLEDFKYITIRTFWTKVFYVVAVFIFIQDQQDYLLYFVITVSVYIVNGVINLSYSYKWISFSWQPLRSILHFIKPMLVLGIYAILTNMYLSFNIMYLGFVSNDDQVGYYTTATKIQNIILALYTSFTLVMMPRVSSMLAKKDMDGIKSAIAKSLNLLYAFVFPVIVLSVVFASQIVYIIAGSGYEQTVPVLQISMPLILVVGIEQILIIQLLMPLGEDKAVFINALVGAIVAIILNILLVKELQSIGSIIVWFSAEVSVLISANIFVRKKIGNIISVKKLVIYIIMYLPLLLLCYMIKTLPISEYFSLIISLVFTVLYCHFCLLYVVRNDIYKSLFIQLKSKLSIR
;
A
#
# COMPACT_ATOMS: atom_id res chain seq x y z
N MET A 1 -19.24 -9.26 2.01
CA MET A 1 -19.90 -8.87 3.28
C MET A 1 -18.89 -8.83 4.42
N THR A 2 -17.90 -7.98 4.33
CA THR A 2 -16.89 -7.85 5.40
C THR A 2 -17.27 -6.66 6.27
N ILE A 3 -17.86 -6.87 7.44
CA ILE A 3 -18.20 -5.82 8.42
C ILE A 3 -16.90 -5.31 9.10
N GLU A 4 -15.77 -5.34 8.41
CA GLU A 4 -14.48 -4.88 8.95
C GLU A 4 -14.45 -3.40 9.31
N TRP A 5 -15.23 -2.58 8.61
CA TRP A 5 -15.35 -1.16 8.92
C TRP A 5 -15.82 -0.91 10.36
N LEU A 6 -16.69 -1.78 10.91
CA LEU A 6 -17.14 -1.69 12.29
C LEU A 6 -15.98 -1.90 13.27
N PHE A 7 -15.20 -2.97 13.08
CA PHE A 7 -14.07 -3.29 13.97
C PHE A 7 -12.94 -2.29 13.86
N ARG A 8 -12.74 -1.71 12.67
CA ARG A 8 -11.80 -0.59 12.47
C ARG A 8 -12.26 0.67 13.20
N GLY A 9 -13.57 0.97 13.14
CA GLY A 9 -14.17 2.10 13.89
C GLY A 9 -14.11 1.92 15.40
N LEU A 10 -14.19 0.68 15.89
CA LEU A 10 -14.03 0.31 17.30
C LEU A 10 -12.55 0.17 17.72
N GLU A 11 -11.60 0.33 16.79
CA GLU A 11 -10.15 0.13 16.99
C GLU A 11 -9.78 -1.31 17.48
N ASP A 12 -10.65 -2.31 17.25
CA ASP A 12 -10.40 -3.72 17.62
C ASP A 12 -9.51 -4.41 16.57
N PHE A 13 -8.31 -3.88 16.40
CA PHE A 13 -7.31 -4.42 15.48
C PHE A 13 -6.79 -5.79 15.88
N LYS A 14 -6.86 -6.13 17.19
CA LYS A 14 -6.44 -7.44 17.68
C LYS A 14 -7.31 -8.55 17.10
N TYR A 15 -8.64 -8.36 17.12
CA TYR A 15 -9.57 -9.30 16.52
C TYR A 15 -9.33 -9.45 15.01
N ILE A 16 -9.22 -8.33 14.28
CA ILE A 16 -8.97 -8.34 12.83
C ILE A 16 -7.70 -9.14 12.51
N THR A 17 -6.62 -8.90 13.27
CA THR A 17 -5.31 -9.54 13.04
C THR A 17 -5.39 -11.05 13.30
N ILE A 18 -5.90 -11.47 14.44
CA ILE A 18 -5.97 -12.90 14.82
C ILE A 18 -6.84 -13.67 13.83
N ARG A 19 -8.03 -13.16 13.51
CA ARG A 19 -8.93 -13.78 12.53
C ARG A 19 -8.26 -13.91 11.17
N THR A 20 -7.70 -12.80 10.65
CA THR A 20 -7.09 -12.77 9.30
C THR A 20 -5.88 -13.70 9.24
N PHE A 21 -5.08 -13.76 10.29
CA PHE A 21 -3.95 -14.69 10.38
C PHE A 21 -4.41 -16.15 10.24
N TRP A 22 -5.35 -16.58 11.06
CA TRP A 22 -5.80 -17.98 11.04
C TRP A 22 -6.52 -18.33 9.74
N THR A 23 -7.37 -17.45 9.21
CA THR A 23 -8.05 -17.74 7.93
C THR A 23 -7.07 -17.83 6.77
N LYS A 24 -5.98 -17.02 6.75
CA LYS A 24 -4.92 -17.15 5.75
C LYS A 24 -4.07 -18.40 5.94
N VAL A 25 -3.74 -18.79 7.19
CA VAL A 25 -3.02 -20.03 7.45
C VAL A 25 -3.83 -21.22 6.94
N PHE A 26 -5.12 -21.30 7.28
CA PHE A 26 -5.99 -22.37 6.78
C PHE A 26 -6.12 -22.37 5.25
N TYR A 27 -6.20 -21.18 4.64
CA TYR A 27 -6.21 -21.06 3.18
C TYR A 27 -4.93 -21.64 2.54
N VAL A 28 -3.76 -21.24 3.03
CA VAL A 28 -2.48 -21.72 2.52
C VAL A 28 -2.35 -23.22 2.69
N VAL A 29 -2.67 -23.74 3.87
CA VAL A 29 -2.66 -25.20 4.16
C VAL A 29 -3.61 -25.94 3.21
N ALA A 30 -4.84 -25.44 3.04
CA ALA A 30 -5.81 -26.04 2.13
C ALA A 30 -5.31 -26.06 0.68
N VAL A 31 -4.71 -24.96 0.19
CA VAL A 31 -4.14 -24.90 -1.16
C VAL A 31 -3.03 -25.93 -1.32
N PHE A 32 -2.10 -26.05 -0.37
CA PHE A 32 -0.99 -27.03 -0.46
C PHE A 32 -1.45 -28.47 -0.40
N ILE A 33 -2.54 -28.78 0.32
CA ILE A 33 -3.06 -30.15 0.45
C ILE A 33 -3.89 -30.54 -0.77
N PHE A 34 -4.74 -29.63 -1.24
CA PHE A 34 -5.79 -29.98 -2.22
C PHE A 34 -5.43 -29.61 -3.67
N ILE A 35 -4.48 -28.69 -3.91
CA ILE A 35 -4.09 -28.27 -5.24
C ILE A 35 -2.74 -28.92 -5.57
N GLN A 36 -2.77 -29.95 -6.43
CA GLN A 36 -1.58 -30.69 -6.84
C GLN A 36 -1.29 -30.53 -8.33
N ASP A 37 -2.34 -30.35 -9.15
CA ASP A 37 -2.24 -30.31 -10.59
C ASP A 37 -2.87 -29.04 -11.19
N GLN A 38 -2.50 -28.74 -12.45
CA GLN A 38 -3.08 -27.60 -13.20
C GLN A 38 -4.60 -27.76 -13.43
N GLN A 39 -5.12 -28.97 -13.41
CA GLN A 39 -6.55 -29.23 -13.56
C GLN A 39 -7.38 -28.86 -12.33
N ASP A 40 -6.75 -28.63 -11.16
CA ASP A 40 -7.41 -28.29 -9.91
C ASP A 40 -7.84 -26.82 -9.82
N TYR A 41 -7.84 -26.07 -10.93
CA TYR A 41 -8.18 -24.64 -10.94
C TYR A 41 -9.59 -24.34 -10.39
N LEU A 42 -10.57 -25.22 -10.62
CA LEU A 42 -11.91 -25.09 -10.05
C LEU A 42 -11.90 -25.24 -8.54
N LEU A 43 -11.14 -26.23 -8.02
CA LEU A 43 -10.99 -26.46 -6.59
C LEU A 43 -10.28 -25.28 -5.93
N TYR A 44 -9.24 -24.73 -6.57
CA TYR A 44 -8.59 -23.50 -6.12
C TYR A 44 -9.58 -22.33 -6.02
N PHE A 45 -10.46 -22.18 -7.01
CA PHE A 45 -11.50 -21.14 -6.99
C PHE A 45 -12.48 -21.36 -5.83
N VAL A 46 -12.96 -22.59 -5.62
CA VAL A 46 -13.86 -22.93 -4.52
C VAL A 46 -13.22 -22.65 -3.16
N ILE A 47 -11.96 -23.06 -2.94
CA ILE A 47 -11.21 -22.78 -1.70
C ILE A 47 -11.12 -21.25 -1.48
N THR A 48 -10.78 -20.50 -2.52
CA THR A 48 -10.65 -19.04 -2.44
C THR A 48 -11.98 -18.38 -2.04
N VAL A 49 -13.09 -18.76 -2.69
CA VAL A 49 -14.42 -18.22 -2.38
C VAL A 49 -14.87 -18.61 -0.97
N SER A 50 -14.59 -19.86 -0.57
CA SER A 50 -14.94 -20.35 0.76
C SER A 50 -14.30 -19.53 1.88
N VAL A 51 -13.06 -19.08 1.72
CA VAL A 51 -12.39 -18.20 2.69
C VAL A 51 -13.12 -16.86 2.85
N TYR A 52 -13.62 -16.27 1.77
CA TYR A 52 -14.42 -15.04 1.87
C TYR A 52 -15.74 -15.26 2.60
N ILE A 53 -16.42 -16.38 2.34
CA ILE A 53 -17.67 -16.73 3.03
C ILE A 53 -17.42 -16.96 4.52
N VAL A 54 -16.41 -17.75 4.87
CA VAL A 54 -16.03 -18.03 6.28
C VAL A 54 -15.68 -16.73 7.01
N ASN A 55 -14.88 -15.85 6.40
CA ASN A 55 -14.58 -14.54 6.97
C ASN A 55 -15.85 -13.70 7.20
N GLY A 56 -16.79 -13.72 6.25
CA GLY A 56 -18.08 -13.04 6.38
C GLY A 56 -18.90 -13.55 7.55
N VAL A 57 -19.00 -14.87 7.71
CA VAL A 57 -19.74 -15.52 8.80
C VAL A 57 -19.10 -15.22 10.15
N ILE A 58 -17.79 -15.36 10.28
CA ILE A 58 -17.05 -15.06 11.53
C ILE A 58 -17.25 -13.58 11.92
N ASN A 59 -17.15 -12.67 10.97
CA ASN A 59 -17.36 -11.25 11.23
C ASN A 59 -18.78 -10.94 11.68
N LEU A 60 -19.76 -11.51 11.02
CA LEU A 60 -21.16 -11.34 11.37
C LEU A 60 -21.42 -11.86 12.78
N SER A 61 -20.96 -13.07 13.10
CA SER A 61 -21.12 -13.68 14.43
C SER A 61 -20.47 -12.84 15.54
N TYR A 62 -19.27 -12.29 15.28
CA TYR A 62 -18.59 -11.44 16.26
C TYR A 62 -19.24 -10.06 16.41
N SER A 63 -19.84 -9.53 15.35
CA SER A 63 -20.51 -8.20 15.34
C SER A 63 -21.77 -8.15 16.20
N TYR A 64 -22.43 -9.27 16.50
CA TYR A 64 -23.65 -9.30 17.35
C TYR A 64 -23.43 -8.71 18.75
N LYS A 65 -22.17 -8.55 19.19
CA LYS A 65 -21.86 -7.90 20.47
C LYS A 65 -22.14 -6.38 20.47
N TRP A 66 -22.14 -5.76 19.29
CA TRP A 66 -22.24 -4.31 19.12
C TRP A 66 -23.42 -3.87 18.24
N ILE A 67 -24.07 -4.82 17.55
CA ILE A 67 -25.16 -4.53 16.62
C ILE A 67 -26.47 -5.03 17.22
N SER A 68 -27.43 -4.12 17.40
CA SER A 68 -28.82 -4.45 17.66
C SER A 68 -29.62 -4.27 16.38
N PHE A 69 -30.41 -5.27 16.01
CA PHE A 69 -31.34 -5.16 14.89
C PHE A 69 -32.56 -4.32 15.32
N SER A 70 -32.69 -3.12 14.76
CA SER A 70 -33.89 -2.31 14.93
C SER A 70 -34.37 -1.82 13.56
N TRP A 71 -35.69 -1.87 13.33
CA TRP A 71 -36.30 -1.29 12.12
C TRP A 71 -36.23 0.25 12.25
N GLN A 72 -35.40 0.87 11.41
CA GLN A 72 -35.31 2.33 11.34
C GLN A 72 -36.15 2.87 10.21
N PRO A 73 -36.77 4.03 10.36
CA PRO A 73 -37.54 4.65 9.28
C PRO A 73 -36.61 4.97 8.11
N LEU A 74 -37.10 4.75 6.88
CA LEU A 74 -36.33 4.89 5.64
C LEU A 74 -35.63 6.26 5.52
N ARG A 75 -36.26 7.31 6.04
CA ARG A 75 -35.66 8.67 6.08
C ARG A 75 -34.34 8.76 6.83
N SER A 76 -34.17 8.00 7.92
CA SER A 76 -32.91 7.97 8.68
C SER A 76 -31.79 7.31 7.89
N ILE A 77 -32.13 6.30 7.05
CA ILE A 77 -31.18 5.56 6.21
C ILE A 77 -30.75 6.43 5.02
N LEU A 78 -31.67 7.21 4.43
CA LEU A 78 -31.41 8.07 3.28
C LEU A 78 -30.29 9.08 3.51
N HIS A 79 -30.10 9.55 4.76
CA HIS A 79 -29.02 10.48 5.13
C HIS A 79 -27.62 9.88 4.88
N PHE A 80 -27.46 8.57 5.04
CA PHE A 80 -26.18 7.88 4.84
C PHE A 80 -25.91 7.49 3.39
N ILE A 81 -26.93 7.49 2.52
CA ILE A 81 -26.78 7.06 1.11
C ILE A 81 -25.82 7.97 0.37
N LYS A 82 -25.89 9.29 0.53
CA LYS A 82 -25.01 10.23 -0.17
C LYS A 82 -23.52 9.99 0.11
N PRO A 83 -23.05 9.99 1.37
CA PRO A 83 -21.64 9.68 1.65
C PRO A 83 -21.25 8.26 1.23
N MET A 84 -22.12 7.26 1.37
CA MET A 84 -21.86 5.90 0.91
C MET A 84 -21.70 5.83 -0.62
N LEU A 85 -22.51 6.54 -1.39
CA LEU A 85 -22.37 6.61 -2.85
C LEU A 85 -21.06 7.27 -3.26
N VAL A 86 -20.65 8.37 -2.61
CA VAL A 86 -19.40 9.05 -2.94
C VAL A 86 -18.19 8.14 -2.68
N LEU A 87 -18.14 7.49 -1.52
CA LEU A 87 -17.07 6.55 -1.19
C LEU A 87 -17.13 5.29 -2.06
N GLY A 88 -18.32 4.80 -2.39
CA GLY A 88 -18.52 3.68 -3.30
C GLY A 88 -18.04 3.99 -4.72
N ILE A 89 -18.40 5.17 -5.26
CA ILE A 89 -17.94 5.61 -6.58
C ILE A 89 -16.41 5.81 -6.58
N TYR A 90 -15.85 6.40 -5.51
CA TYR A 90 -14.39 6.48 -5.34
C TYR A 90 -13.74 5.11 -5.43
N ALA A 91 -14.23 4.12 -4.67
CA ALA A 91 -13.70 2.77 -4.70
C ALA A 91 -13.86 2.11 -6.07
N ILE A 92 -15.00 2.31 -6.75
CA ILE A 92 -15.23 1.81 -8.10
C ILE A 92 -14.25 2.45 -9.08
N LEU A 93 -14.12 3.78 -9.09
CA LEU A 93 -13.22 4.48 -10.00
C LEU A 93 -11.76 4.04 -9.79
N THR A 94 -11.31 3.96 -8.54
CA THR A 94 -9.93 3.52 -8.22
C THR A 94 -9.66 2.09 -8.68
N ASN A 95 -10.57 1.15 -8.39
CA ASN A 95 -10.41 -0.23 -8.83
C ASN A 95 -10.57 -0.36 -10.35
N MET A 96 -11.43 0.45 -10.96
CA MET A 96 -11.71 0.40 -12.39
C MET A 96 -10.48 0.77 -13.22
N TYR A 97 -9.77 1.85 -12.89
CA TYR A 97 -8.58 2.20 -13.68
C TYR A 97 -7.43 1.21 -13.49
N LEU A 98 -7.27 0.60 -12.31
CA LEU A 98 -6.30 -0.46 -12.08
C LEU A 98 -6.63 -1.72 -12.89
N SER A 99 -7.90 -2.17 -12.85
CA SER A 99 -8.36 -3.32 -13.62
C SER A 99 -8.38 -3.05 -15.12
N PHE A 100 -8.73 -1.82 -15.52
CA PHE A 100 -8.70 -1.40 -16.93
C PHE A 100 -7.29 -1.47 -17.52
N ASN A 101 -6.29 -1.06 -16.74
CA ASN A 101 -4.90 -1.13 -17.18
C ASN A 101 -4.46 -2.57 -17.52
N ILE A 102 -4.79 -3.54 -16.65
CA ILE A 102 -4.51 -4.96 -16.90
C ILE A 102 -5.30 -5.47 -18.12
N MET A 103 -6.59 -5.15 -18.17
CA MET A 103 -7.47 -5.59 -19.25
C MET A 103 -7.03 -5.00 -20.60
N TYR A 104 -6.70 -3.73 -20.64
CA TYR A 104 -6.24 -3.07 -21.87
C TYR A 104 -4.90 -3.64 -22.35
N LEU A 105 -3.96 -3.90 -21.42
CA LEU A 105 -2.70 -4.59 -21.75
C LEU A 105 -2.96 -5.96 -22.41
N GLY A 106 -3.90 -6.75 -21.86
CA GLY A 106 -4.27 -8.04 -22.44
C GLY A 106 -4.91 -7.95 -23.84
N PHE A 107 -5.65 -6.85 -24.11
CA PHE A 107 -6.23 -6.63 -25.45
C PHE A 107 -5.23 -6.22 -26.53
N VAL A 108 -4.19 -5.43 -26.15
CA VAL A 108 -3.27 -4.85 -27.13
C VAL A 108 -1.92 -5.58 -27.20
N SER A 109 -1.69 -6.56 -26.31
CA SER A 109 -0.45 -7.30 -26.16
C SER A 109 -0.74 -8.81 -26.06
N ASN A 110 0.12 -9.57 -25.37
CA ASN A 110 -0.02 -11.00 -25.13
C ASN A 110 -0.04 -11.34 -23.62
N ASP A 111 -0.35 -12.60 -23.31
CA ASP A 111 -0.46 -13.08 -21.92
C ASP A 111 0.85 -12.97 -21.13
N ASP A 112 1.99 -13.09 -21.79
CA ASP A 112 3.30 -12.95 -21.15
C ASP A 112 3.50 -11.54 -20.58
N GLN A 113 3.12 -10.52 -21.35
CA GLN A 113 3.22 -9.12 -20.91
C GLN A 113 2.28 -8.81 -19.73
N VAL A 114 1.09 -9.40 -19.74
CA VAL A 114 0.16 -9.36 -18.59
C VAL A 114 0.79 -10.07 -17.40
N GLY A 115 1.44 -11.22 -17.63
CA GLY A 115 2.19 -11.97 -16.62
C GLY A 115 3.30 -11.14 -15.97
N TYR A 116 4.13 -10.48 -16.77
CA TYR A 116 5.22 -9.61 -16.28
C TYR A 116 4.70 -8.43 -15.46
N TYR A 117 3.68 -7.74 -15.96
CA TYR A 117 3.06 -6.62 -15.26
C TYR A 117 2.42 -7.05 -13.93
N THR A 118 1.60 -8.11 -13.95
CA THR A 118 0.88 -8.57 -12.77
C THR A 118 1.84 -9.14 -11.71
N THR A 119 2.92 -9.77 -12.10
CA THR A 119 3.96 -10.25 -11.18
C THR A 119 4.66 -9.08 -10.48
N ALA A 120 5.10 -8.06 -11.22
CA ALA A 120 5.71 -6.87 -10.63
C ALA A 120 4.77 -6.17 -9.66
N THR A 121 3.51 -5.99 -10.04
CA THR A 121 2.50 -5.31 -9.20
C THR A 121 2.12 -6.13 -7.96
N LYS A 122 2.11 -7.47 -8.03
CA LYS A 122 1.93 -8.34 -6.86
C LYS A 122 3.06 -8.15 -5.84
N ILE A 123 4.32 -8.13 -6.29
CA ILE A 123 5.50 -7.89 -5.43
C ILE A 123 5.37 -6.52 -4.76
N GLN A 124 5.08 -5.47 -5.53
CA GLN A 124 4.88 -4.13 -5.01
C GLN A 124 3.75 -4.07 -3.97
N ASN A 125 2.61 -4.70 -4.25
CA ASN A 125 1.44 -4.69 -3.37
C ASN A 125 1.70 -5.38 -2.03
N ILE A 126 2.56 -6.41 -1.97
CA ILE A 126 2.98 -7.03 -0.71
C ILE A 126 3.67 -5.98 0.19
N ILE A 127 4.57 -5.19 -0.39
CA ILE A 127 5.30 -4.15 0.33
C ILE A 127 4.36 -3.01 0.73
N LEU A 128 3.51 -2.57 -0.19
CA LEU A 128 2.56 -1.49 0.04
C LEU A 128 1.55 -1.85 1.14
N ALA A 129 1.14 -3.12 1.24
CA ALA A 129 0.18 -3.58 2.25
C ALA A 129 0.65 -3.31 3.69
N LEU A 130 1.96 -3.36 3.95
CA LEU A 130 2.53 -3.02 5.26
C LEU A 130 2.23 -1.56 5.63
N TYR A 131 2.43 -0.65 4.68
CA TYR A 131 2.18 0.77 4.91
C TYR A 131 0.69 1.10 4.93
N THR A 132 -0.10 0.47 4.06
CA THR A 132 -1.57 0.63 4.05
C THR A 132 -2.19 0.25 5.39
N SER A 133 -1.70 -0.81 6.02
CA SER A 133 -2.13 -1.22 7.36
C SER A 133 -1.90 -0.12 8.40
N PHE A 134 -0.75 0.54 8.36
CA PHE A 134 -0.46 1.69 9.22
C PHE A 134 -1.41 2.87 8.95
N THR A 135 -1.67 3.17 7.68
CA THR A 135 -2.59 4.24 7.27
C THR A 135 -3.99 4.03 7.84
N LEU A 136 -4.50 2.80 7.78
CA LEU A 136 -5.82 2.46 8.30
C LEU A 136 -5.93 2.61 9.83
N VAL A 137 -4.85 2.34 10.57
CA VAL A 137 -4.80 2.55 12.02
C VAL A 137 -4.76 4.04 12.36
N MET A 138 -4.11 4.86 11.55
CA MET A 138 -4.00 6.30 11.78
C MET A 138 -5.29 7.07 11.47
N MET A 139 -6.15 6.58 10.58
CA MET A 139 -7.39 7.24 10.17
C MET A 139 -8.34 7.53 11.34
N PRO A 140 -8.73 6.58 12.22
CA PRO A 140 -9.59 6.85 13.37
C PRO A 140 -8.97 7.85 14.35
N ARG A 141 -7.65 7.79 14.54
CA ARG A 141 -6.93 8.70 15.40
C ARG A 141 -7.02 10.15 14.91
N VAL A 142 -6.85 10.37 13.61
CA VAL A 142 -7.01 11.70 13.00
C VAL A 142 -8.46 12.16 13.10
N SER A 143 -9.44 11.27 12.88
CA SER A 143 -10.87 11.57 13.05
C SER A 143 -11.20 12.01 14.48
N SER A 144 -10.62 11.35 15.49
CA SER A 144 -10.80 11.73 16.90
C SER A 144 -10.19 13.10 17.22
N MET A 145 -9.01 13.42 16.67
CA MET A 145 -8.40 14.76 16.83
C MET A 145 -9.25 15.84 16.15
N LEU A 146 -9.85 15.52 15.00
CA LEU A 146 -10.74 16.42 14.28
C LEU A 146 -11.99 16.75 15.11
N ALA A 147 -12.61 15.74 15.71
CA ALA A 147 -13.76 15.92 16.59
C ALA A 147 -13.46 16.85 17.79
N LYS A 148 -12.20 16.84 18.25
CA LYS A 148 -11.68 17.72 19.32
C LYS A 148 -11.22 19.09 18.80
N LYS A 149 -11.28 19.34 17.49
CA LYS A 149 -10.76 20.54 16.82
C LYS A 149 -9.25 20.79 17.05
N ASP A 150 -8.48 19.73 17.31
CA ASP A 150 -7.03 19.78 17.54
C ASP A 150 -6.27 19.79 16.22
N MET A 151 -6.20 20.94 15.57
CA MET A 151 -5.54 21.10 14.27
C MET A 151 -4.02 20.93 14.35
N ASP A 152 -3.40 21.30 15.47
CA ASP A 152 -1.95 21.14 15.66
C ASP A 152 -1.59 19.67 15.88
N GLY A 153 -2.42 18.94 16.63
CA GLY A 153 -2.32 17.50 16.77
C GLY A 153 -2.43 16.79 15.43
N ILE A 154 -3.38 17.19 14.56
CA ILE A 154 -3.53 16.62 13.21
C ILE A 154 -2.27 16.87 12.37
N LYS A 155 -1.77 18.11 12.29
CA LYS A 155 -0.54 18.44 11.55
C LYS A 155 0.65 17.62 12.05
N SER A 156 0.79 17.48 13.38
CA SER A 156 1.84 16.67 14.00
C SER A 156 1.69 15.18 13.62
N ALA A 157 0.47 14.63 13.68
CA ALA A 157 0.20 13.23 13.33
C ALA A 157 0.53 12.94 11.85
N ILE A 158 0.11 13.82 10.94
CA ILE A 158 0.41 13.69 9.50
C ILE A 158 1.91 13.83 9.24
N ALA A 159 2.60 14.78 9.87
CA ALA A 159 4.05 14.91 9.74
C ALA A 159 4.79 13.65 10.24
N LYS A 160 4.30 13.02 11.30
CA LYS A 160 4.82 11.74 11.80
C LYS A 160 4.57 10.60 10.80
N SER A 161 3.37 10.54 10.19
CA SER A 161 3.05 9.55 9.16
C SER A 161 3.97 9.68 7.94
N LEU A 162 4.22 10.91 7.47
CA LEU A 162 5.16 11.17 6.38
C LEU A 162 6.60 10.77 6.72
N ASN A 163 7.08 11.09 7.92
CA ASN A 163 8.42 10.72 8.36
C ASN A 163 8.57 9.18 8.45
N LEU A 164 7.54 8.47 8.91
CA LEU A 164 7.55 7.01 8.96
C LEU A 164 7.54 6.41 7.56
N LEU A 165 6.72 6.97 6.65
CA LEU A 165 6.70 6.57 5.25
C LEU A 165 8.09 6.68 4.62
N TYR A 166 8.73 7.85 4.74
CA TYR A 166 10.06 8.07 4.16
C TYR A 166 11.10 7.12 4.75
N ALA A 167 11.08 6.93 6.07
CA ALA A 167 12.00 6.00 6.74
C ALA A 167 11.86 4.55 6.26
N PHE A 168 10.64 4.12 5.93
CA PHE A 168 10.34 2.78 5.45
C PHE A 168 10.59 2.62 3.95
N VAL A 169 10.10 3.56 3.13
CA VAL A 169 9.99 3.37 1.68
C VAL A 169 11.35 3.55 0.98
N PHE A 170 12.17 4.51 1.38
CA PHE A 170 13.44 4.75 0.69
C PHE A 170 14.40 3.55 0.72
N PRO A 171 14.68 2.89 1.86
CA PRO A 171 15.53 1.70 1.85
C PRO A 171 14.92 0.54 1.06
N VAL A 172 13.60 0.40 1.09
CA VAL A 172 12.89 -0.62 0.31
C VAL A 172 13.03 -0.37 -1.19
N ILE A 173 12.87 0.88 -1.64
CA ILE A 173 13.09 1.25 -3.04
C ILE A 173 14.53 0.90 -3.46
N VAL A 174 15.53 1.31 -2.66
CA VAL A 174 16.94 1.07 -2.98
C VAL A 174 17.21 -0.43 -3.16
N LEU A 175 16.83 -1.25 -2.16
CA LEU A 175 17.02 -2.70 -2.24
C LEU A 175 16.28 -3.32 -3.42
N SER A 176 15.00 -2.97 -3.60
CA SER A 176 14.17 -3.58 -4.63
C SER A 176 14.60 -3.18 -6.05
N VAL A 177 15.10 -1.96 -6.26
CA VAL A 177 15.59 -1.51 -7.57
C VAL A 177 16.93 -2.17 -7.90
N VAL A 178 17.86 -2.22 -6.94
CA VAL A 178 19.20 -2.81 -7.18
C VAL A 178 19.10 -4.33 -7.37
N PHE A 179 18.31 -5.01 -6.55
CA PHE A 179 18.17 -6.47 -6.56
C PHE A 179 16.89 -6.96 -7.24
N ALA A 180 16.32 -6.17 -8.15
CA ALA A 180 15.07 -6.52 -8.83
C ALA A 180 15.14 -7.89 -9.55
N SER A 181 16.26 -8.22 -10.20
CA SER A 181 16.45 -9.51 -10.89
C SER A 181 16.40 -10.69 -9.92
N GLN A 182 17.08 -10.59 -8.78
CA GLN A 182 17.08 -11.63 -7.75
C GLN A 182 15.70 -11.80 -7.12
N ILE A 183 15.01 -10.69 -6.84
CA ILE A 183 13.66 -10.72 -6.26
C ILE A 183 12.68 -11.38 -7.24
N VAL A 184 12.73 -11.02 -8.52
CA VAL A 184 11.88 -11.63 -9.55
C VAL A 184 12.16 -13.11 -9.67
N TYR A 185 13.43 -13.52 -9.73
CA TYR A 185 13.79 -14.92 -9.84
C TYR A 185 13.34 -15.77 -8.63
N ILE A 186 13.47 -15.24 -7.41
CA ILE A 186 13.03 -15.93 -6.19
C ILE A 186 11.50 -16.14 -6.18
N ILE A 187 10.74 -15.17 -6.70
CA ILE A 187 9.27 -15.17 -6.59
C ILE A 187 8.62 -15.86 -7.80
N ALA A 188 9.13 -15.62 -9.01
CA ALA A 188 8.51 -16.07 -10.25
C ALA A 188 9.33 -17.12 -11.01
N GLY A 189 10.62 -17.30 -10.68
CA GLY A 189 11.50 -18.25 -11.37
C GLY A 189 12.05 -17.70 -12.70
N SER A 190 12.57 -18.63 -13.54
CA SER A 190 13.07 -18.34 -14.87
C SER A 190 11.93 -18.02 -15.84
N GLY A 191 12.22 -17.21 -16.88
CA GLY A 191 11.23 -16.79 -17.88
C GLY A 191 10.49 -15.50 -17.54
N TYR A 192 10.79 -14.88 -16.38
CA TYR A 192 10.19 -13.62 -15.94
C TYR A 192 11.18 -12.45 -15.95
N GLU A 193 12.26 -12.54 -16.72
CA GLU A 193 13.31 -11.51 -16.77
C GLU A 193 12.77 -10.14 -17.22
N GLN A 194 11.76 -10.12 -18.10
CA GLN A 194 11.10 -8.88 -18.52
C GLN A 194 10.26 -8.20 -17.43
N THR A 195 9.99 -8.90 -16.33
CA THR A 195 9.37 -8.29 -15.13
C THR A 195 10.33 -7.33 -14.41
N VAL A 196 11.65 -7.50 -14.58
CA VAL A 196 12.65 -6.70 -13.85
C VAL A 196 12.50 -5.21 -14.08
N PRO A 197 12.49 -4.68 -15.32
CA PRO A 197 12.32 -3.26 -15.55
C PRO A 197 10.94 -2.75 -15.06
N VAL A 198 9.89 -3.56 -15.18
CA VAL A 198 8.55 -3.21 -14.69
C VAL A 198 8.59 -3.06 -13.15
N LEU A 199 9.25 -3.98 -12.45
CA LEU A 199 9.43 -3.92 -11.00
C LEU A 199 10.25 -2.69 -10.59
N GLN A 200 11.35 -2.41 -11.28
CA GLN A 200 12.19 -1.25 -10.99
C GLN A 200 11.44 0.08 -11.10
N ILE A 201 10.56 0.23 -12.11
CA ILE A 201 9.71 1.42 -12.27
C ILE A 201 8.60 1.43 -11.23
N SER A 202 8.07 0.28 -10.82
CA SER A 202 6.97 0.19 -9.86
C SER A 202 7.40 0.52 -8.42
N MET A 203 8.63 0.27 -8.02
CA MET A 203 9.07 0.46 -6.63
C MET A 203 8.99 1.92 -6.15
N PRO A 204 9.46 2.94 -6.90
CA PRO A 204 9.26 4.34 -6.52
C PRO A 204 7.79 4.76 -6.38
N LEU A 205 6.87 4.07 -7.05
CA LEU A 205 5.43 4.32 -6.94
C LEU A 205 4.91 4.12 -5.50
N ILE A 206 5.56 3.26 -4.70
CA ILE A 206 5.19 3.05 -3.28
C ILE A 206 5.28 4.37 -2.50
N LEU A 207 6.23 5.24 -2.82
CA LEU A 207 6.35 6.56 -2.21
C LEU A 207 5.17 7.45 -2.59
N VAL A 208 4.81 7.48 -3.86
CA VAL A 208 3.71 8.29 -4.40
C VAL A 208 2.39 7.86 -3.76
N VAL A 209 2.06 6.57 -3.84
CA VAL A 209 0.84 5.98 -3.26
C VAL A 209 0.83 6.14 -1.73
N GLY A 210 1.98 6.00 -1.06
CA GLY A 210 2.08 6.20 0.39
C GLY A 210 1.74 7.64 0.81
N ILE A 211 2.25 8.65 0.10
CA ILE A 211 1.91 10.05 0.37
C ILE A 211 0.43 10.32 0.06
N GLU A 212 -0.06 9.80 -1.05
CA GLU A 212 -1.47 9.90 -1.44
C GLU A 212 -2.40 9.34 -0.38
N GLN A 213 -2.14 8.13 0.13
CA GLN A 213 -2.93 7.53 1.20
C GLN A 213 -2.96 8.40 2.47
N ILE A 214 -1.86 9.07 2.81
CA ILE A 214 -1.85 10.01 3.93
C ILE A 214 -2.79 11.20 3.63
N LEU A 215 -2.71 11.78 2.45
CA LEU A 215 -3.52 12.95 2.10
C LEU A 215 -5.00 12.60 1.96
N ILE A 216 -5.34 11.49 1.31
CA ILE A 216 -6.73 11.11 1.04
C ILE A 216 -7.34 10.38 2.24
N ILE A 217 -6.74 9.26 2.67
CA ILE A 217 -7.36 8.38 3.67
C ILE A 217 -7.20 8.92 5.09
N GLN A 218 -6.00 9.44 5.46
CA GLN A 218 -5.81 9.94 6.82
C GLN A 218 -6.32 11.36 7.02
N LEU A 219 -6.52 12.15 5.94
CA LEU A 219 -6.84 13.57 6.07
C LEU A 219 -8.15 13.97 5.36
N LEU A 220 -8.25 13.86 4.03
CA LEU A 220 -9.43 14.34 3.29
C LEU A 220 -10.71 13.57 3.65
N MET A 221 -10.63 12.26 3.82
CA MET A 221 -11.79 11.45 4.24
C MET A 221 -12.30 11.81 5.64
N PRO A 222 -11.45 11.87 6.69
CA PRO A 222 -11.91 12.34 8.00
C PRO A 222 -12.45 13.77 8.00
N LEU A 223 -11.91 14.66 7.16
CA LEU A 223 -12.40 16.04 6.99
C LEU A 223 -13.76 16.13 6.31
N GLY A 224 -14.31 15.01 5.79
CA GLY A 224 -15.57 15.01 5.04
C GLY A 224 -15.45 15.68 3.67
N GLU A 225 -14.24 15.77 3.11
CA GLU A 225 -14.00 16.36 1.79
C GLU A 225 -14.29 15.38 0.65
N ASP A 226 -15.50 14.78 0.67
CA ASP A 226 -15.93 13.75 -0.27
C ASP A 226 -15.79 14.19 -1.74
N LYS A 227 -16.06 15.48 -2.01
CA LYS A 227 -15.90 16.05 -3.36
C LYS A 227 -14.44 16.02 -3.82
N ALA A 228 -13.49 16.32 -2.92
CA ALA A 228 -12.07 16.26 -3.24
C ALA A 228 -11.62 14.81 -3.50
N VAL A 229 -12.09 13.88 -2.67
CA VAL A 229 -11.82 12.44 -2.82
C VAL A 229 -12.31 11.94 -4.19
N PHE A 230 -13.54 12.31 -4.58
CA PHE A 230 -14.11 11.96 -5.87
C PHE A 230 -13.30 12.57 -7.04
N ILE A 231 -12.98 13.87 -6.98
CA ILE A 231 -12.21 14.55 -8.05
C ILE A 231 -10.83 13.90 -8.21
N ASN A 232 -10.17 13.53 -7.11
CA ASN A 232 -8.88 12.86 -7.16
C ASN A 232 -8.96 11.53 -7.92
N ALA A 233 -9.96 10.70 -7.63
CA ALA A 233 -10.17 9.44 -8.35
C ALA A 233 -10.49 9.66 -9.84
N LEU A 234 -11.28 10.68 -10.15
CA LEU A 234 -11.62 11.03 -11.53
C LEU A 234 -10.39 11.49 -12.33
N VAL A 235 -9.53 12.32 -11.73
CA VAL A 235 -8.26 12.75 -12.34
C VAL A 235 -7.37 11.55 -12.65
N GLY A 236 -7.19 10.63 -11.69
CA GLY A 236 -6.41 9.41 -11.91
C GLY A 236 -6.98 8.55 -13.04
N ALA A 237 -8.31 8.34 -13.05
CA ALA A 237 -8.99 7.55 -14.07
C ALA A 237 -8.83 8.16 -15.48
N ILE A 238 -9.01 9.48 -15.63
CA ILE A 238 -8.86 10.18 -16.93
C ILE A 238 -7.42 10.04 -17.42
N VAL A 239 -6.42 10.32 -16.58
CA VAL A 239 -5.00 10.23 -16.95
C VAL A 239 -4.66 8.78 -17.32
N ALA A 240 -5.13 7.80 -16.54
CA ALA A 240 -4.89 6.38 -16.83
C ALA A 240 -5.48 5.97 -18.19
N ILE A 241 -6.71 6.34 -18.50
CA ILE A 241 -7.36 5.98 -19.77
C ILE A 241 -6.60 6.60 -20.96
N ILE A 242 -6.29 7.89 -20.89
CA ILE A 242 -5.58 8.60 -21.97
C ILE A 242 -4.21 7.94 -22.20
N LEU A 243 -3.43 7.76 -21.16
CA LEU A 243 -2.09 7.22 -21.28
C LEU A 243 -2.07 5.72 -21.65
N ASN A 244 -3.07 4.92 -21.27
CA ASN A 244 -3.21 3.56 -21.75
C ASN A 244 -3.29 3.52 -23.28
N ILE A 245 -4.16 4.34 -23.87
CA ILE A 245 -4.36 4.40 -25.32
C ILE A 245 -3.07 4.85 -26.04
N LEU A 246 -2.32 5.78 -25.44
CA LEU A 246 -1.13 6.36 -26.05
C LEU A 246 0.13 5.46 -25.92
N LEU A 247 0.31 4.77 -24.79
CA LEU A 247 1.60 4.18 -24.45
C LEU A 247 1.60 2.64 -24.44
N VAL A 248 0.49 2.01 -24.06
CA VAL A 248 0.53 0.56 -23.73
C VAL A 248 0.72 -0.30 -24.96
N LYS A 249 0.17 0.11 -26.12
CA LYS A 249 0.37 -0.63 -27.37
C LYS A 249 1.85 -0.74 -27.76
N GLU A 250 2.63 0.32 -27.60
CA GLU A 250 4.04 0.39 -27.99
C GLU A 250 4.97 -0.15 -26.89
N LEU A 251 4.71 0.22 -25.63
CA LEU A 251 5.59 -0.08 -24.51
C LEU A 251 5.14 -1.31 -23.68
N GLN A 252 4.00 -1.90 -23.99
CA GLN A 252 3.46 -3.12 -23.38
C GLN A 252 3.44 -3.05 -21.85
N SER A 253 4.01 -4.02 -21.13
CA SER A 253 4.03 -4.05 -19.64
C SER A 253 4.75 -2.85 -19.03
N ILE A 254 5.80 -2.33 -19.67
CA ILE A 254 6.47 -1.11 -19.26
C ILE A 254 5.55 0.10 -19.43
N GLY A 255 4.79 0.16 -20.53
CA GLY A 255 3.78 1.19 -20.74
C GLY A 255 2.73 1.18 -19.64
N SER A 256 2.23 0.01 -19.28
CA SER A 256 1.22 -0.14 -18.23
C SER A 256 1.71 0.34 -16.86
N ILE A 257 2.97 0.08 -16.48
CA ILE A 257 3.49 0.60 -15.20
C ILE A 257 3.73 2.10 -15.23
N ILE A 258 4.15 2.67 -16.37
CA ILE A 258 4.28 4.13 -16.55
C ILE A 258 2.91 4.80 -16.46
N VAL A 259 1.86 4.21 -17.04
CA VAL A 259 0.48 4.70 -16.93
C VAL A 259 0.06 4.75 -15.48
N TRP A 260 0.23 3.65 -14.73
CA TRP A 260 -0.13 3.62 -13.32
C TRP A 260 0.64 4.67 -12.52
N PHE A 261 1.96 4.76 -12.71
CA PHE A 261 2.80 5.76 -12.06
C PHE A 261 2.30 7.19 -12.33
N SER A 262 2.00 7.51 -13.59
CA SER A 262 1.52 8.83 -13.99
C SER A 262 0.14 9.16 -13.44
N ALA A 263 -0.75 8.17 -13.39
CA ALA A 263 -2.07 8.32 -12.79
C ALA A 263 -1.97 8.66 -11.29
N GLU A 264 -1.17 7.90 -10.51
CA GLU A 264 -1.00 8.15 -9.08
C GLU A 264 -0.28 9.48 -8.79
N VAL A 265 0.70 9.88 -9.62
CA VAL A 265 1.30 11.21 -9.51
C VAL A 265 0.27 12.31 -9.73
N SER A 266 -0.63 12.16 -10.70
CA SER A 266 -1.70 13.14 -10.96
C SER A 266 -2.71 13.22 -9.81
N VAL A 267 -3.05 12.08 -9.21
CA VAL A 267 -3.89 11.99 -8.00
C VAL A 267 -3.19 12.67 -6.82
N LEU A 268 -1.90 12.40 -6.60
CA LEU A 268 -1.11 13.05 -5.55
C LEU A 268 -1.07 14.57 -5.69
N ILE A 269 -0.86 15.07 -6.92
CA ILE A 269 -0.87 16.51 -7.19
C ILE A 269 -2.23 17.12 -6.88
N SER A 270 -3.31 16.50 -7.36
CA SER A 270 -4.69 16.90 -7.08
C SER A 270 -5.01 16.91 -5.58
N ALA A 271 -4.71 15.82 -4.87
CA ALA A 271 -4.91 15.71 -3.44
C ALA A 271 -4.14 16.79 -2.65
N ASN A 272 -2.89 17.03 -3.02
CA ASN A 272 -2.08 18.07 -2.39
C ASN A 272 -2.65 19.49 -2.63
N ILE A 273 -3.25 19.77 -3.77
CA ILE A 273 -3.94 21.05 -4.02
C ILE A 273 -5.11 21.23 -3.08
N PHE A 274 -5.96 20.20 -2.90
CA PHE A 274 -7.10 20.26 -1.97
C PHE A 274 -6.64 20.42 -0.51
N VAL A 275 -5.65 19.64 -0.09
CA VAL A 275 -5.11 19.72 1.28
C VAL A 275 -4.49 21.10 1.56
N ARG A 276 -3.72 21.66 0.62
CA ARG A 276 -3.14 23.01 0.76
C ARG A 276 -4.19 24.09 0.95
N LYS A 277 -5.31 24.01 0.24
CA LYS A 277 -6.42 24.96 0.38
C LYS A 277 -7.11 24.89 1.75
N LYS A 278 -7.13 23.70 2.39
CA LYS A 278 -7.86 23.48 3.65
C LYS A 278 -7.01 23.67 4.91
N ILE A 279 -5.79 23.18 4.91
CA ILE A 279 -4.95 23.06 6.11
C ILE A 279 -3.61 23.77 5.93
N GLY A 280 -3.26 24.10 4.68
CA GLY A 280 -1.96 24.65 4.33
C GLY A 280 -0.97 23.60 3.85
N ASN A 281 0.28 23.98 3.72
CA ASN A 281 1.32 23.11 3.19
C ASN A 281 1.80 22.11 4.28
N ILE A 282 1.56 20.82 4.08
CA ILE A 282 1.95 19.75 5.01
C ILE A 282 3.17 19.00 4.48
N ILE A 283 3.28 18.85 3.17
CA ILE A 283 4.41 18.14 2.54
C ILE A 283 5.62 19.05 2.52
N SER A 284 6.65 18.70 3.28
CA SER A 284 7.93 19.41 3.26
C SER A 284 8.86 18.83 2.19
N VAL A 285 8.99 19.54 1.07
CA VAL A 285 9.94 19.19 0.01
C VAL A 285 11.37 19.10 0.54
N LYS A 286 11.74 19.98 1.49
CA LYS A 286 13.06 19.93 2.15
C LYS A 286 13.31 18.58 2.83
N LYS A 287 12.32 18.04 3.55
CA LYS A 287 12.45 16.73 4.20
C LYS A 287 12.59 15.60 3.17
N LEU A 288 11.79 15.63 2.10
CA LEU A 288 11.87 14.66 1.02
C LEU A 288 13.28 14.63 0.41
N VAL A 289 13.83 15.80 0.10
CA VAL A 289 15.20 15.94 -0.45
C VAL A 289 16.25 15.41 0.54
N ILE A 290 16.11 15.70 1.84
CA ILE A 290 17.02 15.18 2.86
C ILE A 290 17.01 13.64 2.85
N TYR A 291 15.84 12.99 2.78
CA TYR A 291 15.77 11.54 2.73
C TYR A 291 16.38 10.97 1.43
N ILE A 292 16.13 11.61 0.27
CA ILE A 292 16.76 11.22 -0.99
C ILE A 292 18.30 11.25 -0.87
N ILE A 293 18.85 12.38 -0.43
CA ILE A 293 20.31 12.53 -0.28
C ILE A 293 20.87 11.53 0.73
N MET A 294 20.15 11.30 1.83
CA MET A 294 20.57 10.36 2.87
C MET A 294 20.68 8.92 2.35
N TYR A 295 19.78 8.49 1.43
CA TYR A 295 19.79 7.12 0.93
C TYR A 295 20.59 6.92 -0.36
N LEU A 296 21.16 7.98 -0.97
CA LEU A 296 22.10 7.85 -2.09
C LEU A 296 23.35 7.01 -1.75
N PRO A 297 24.02 7.18 -0.58
CA PRO A 297 25.16 6.32 -0.22
C PRO A 297 24.76 4.84 -0.08
N LEU A 298 23.55 4.55 0.41
CA LEU A 298 23.04 3.18 0.49
C LEU A 298 22.87 2.56 -0.89
N LEU A 299 22.38 3.32 -1.87
CA LEU A 299 22.25 2.87 -3.25
C LEU A 299 23.63 2.50 -3.83
N LEU A 300 24.65 3.34 -3.62
CA LEU A 300 26.01 3.06 -4.06
C LEU A 300 26.58 1.82 -3.37
N LEU A 301 26.38 1.67 -2.06
CA LEU A 301 26.82 0.50 -1.29
C LEU A 301 26.16 -0.79 -1.80
N CYS A 302 24.85 -0.80 -1.99
CA CYS A 302 24.14 -1.96 -2.52
C CYS A 302 24.62 -2.32 -3.94
N TYR A 303 24.89 -1.32 -4.78
CA TYR A 303 25.43 -1.55 -6.12
C TYR A 303 26.85 -2.12 -6.05
N MET A 304 27.73 -1.60 -5.20
CA MET A 304 29.09 -2.13 -4.99
C MET A 304 29.03 -3.58 -4.48
N ILE A 305 28.16 -3.89 -3.51
CA ILE A 305 28.03 -5.27 -3.00
C ILE A 305 27.54 -6.21 -4.11
N LYS A 306 26.63 -5.76 -4.98
CA LYS A 306 26.14 -6.55 -6.11
C LYS A 306 27.22 -6.89 -7.13
N THR A 307 28.24 -6.05 -7.29
CA THR A 307 29.37 -6.27 -8.22
C THR A 307 30.49 -7.13 -7.65
N LEU A 308 30.44 -7.52 -6.36
CA LEU A 308 31.42 -8.41 -5.77
C LEU A 308 31.34 -9.83 -6.37
N PRO A 309 32.49 -10.56 -6.46
CA PRO A 309 32.52 -11.93 -6.98
C PRO A 309 31.98 -12.94 -5.94
N ILE A 310 30.75 -12.74 -5.49
CA ILE A 310 30.02 -13.61 -4.56
C ILE A 310 28.70 -14.02 -5.18
N SER A 311 28.05 -15.07 -4.64
CA SER A 311 26.76 -15.47 -5.17
C SER A 311 25.73 -14.34 -5.07
N GLU A 312 24.87 -14.20 -6.06
CA GLU A 312 23.87 -13.13 -6.16
C GLU A 312 22.92 -13.10 -4.94
N TYR A 313 22.56 -14.27 -4.41
CA TYR A 313 21.72 -14.38 -3.22
C TYR A 313 22.45 -13.95 -1.96
N PHE A 314 23.74 -14.26 -1.87
CA PHE A 314 24.56 -13.85 -0.74
C PHE A 314 24.76 -12.32 -0.75
N SER A 315 24.95 -11.71 -1.91
CA SER A 315 25.02 -10.26 -2.07
C SER A 315 23.70 -9.57 -1.64
N LEU A 316 22.53 -10.16 -1.94
CA LEU A 316 21.23 -9.67 -1.49
C LEU A 316 21.12 -9.72 0.05
N ILE A 317 21.50 -10.83 0.68
CA ILE A 317 21.45 -11.00 2.14
C ILE A 317 22.37 -9.98 2.83
N ILE A 318 23.61 -9.85 2.36
CA ILE A 318 24.55 -8.86 2.88
C ILE A 318 23.98 -7.45 2.75
N SER A 319 23.45 -7.09 1.58
CA SER A 319 22.86 -5.76 1.35
C SER A 319 21.65 -5.51 2.24
N LEU A 320 20.85 -6.53 2.53
CA LEU A 320 19.72 -6.41 3.46
C LEU A 320 20.21 -6.12 4.88
N VAL A 321 21.22 -6.84 5.37
CA VAL A 321 21.82 -6.58 6.69
C VAL A 321 22.41 -5.18 6.77
N PHE A 322 23.19 -4.78 5.77
CA PHE A 322 23.74 -3.42 5.70
C PHE A 322 22.66 -2.35 5.64
N THR A 323 21.59 -2.58 4.91
CA THR A 323 20.46 -1.66 4.85
C THR A 323 19.82 -1.47 6.22
N VAL A 324 19.59 -2.54 6.97
CA VAL A 324 19.03 -2.46 8.33
C VAL A 324 19.94 -1.64 9.26
N LEU A 325 21.25 -1.93 9.23
CA LEU A 325 22.24 -1.21 10.04
C LEU A 325 22.34 0.27 9.63
N TYR A 326 22.36 0.55 8.34
CA TYR A 326 22.39 1.90 7.79
C TYR A 326 21.15 2.70 8.17
N CYS A 327 19.97 2.10 8.04
CA CYS A 327 18.70 2.71 8.45
C CYS A 327 18.71 3.02 9.95
N HIS A 328 19.16 2.07 10.77
CA HIS A 328 19.28 2.26 12.21
C HIS A 328 20.15 3.47 12.53
N PHE A 329 21.35 3.54 11.94
CA PHE A 329 22.26 4.67 12.12
C PHE A 329 21.64 5.99 11.66
N CYS A 330 21.09 6.05 10.44
CA CYS A 330 20.53 7.27 9.87
C CYS A 330 19.33 7.80 10.67
N LEU A 331 18.42 6.92 11.10
CA LEU A 331 17.21 7.31 11.82
C LEU A 331 17.51 7.80 13.24
N LEU A 332 18.55 7.25 13.91
CA LEU A 332 18.95 7.68 15.25
C LEU A 332 19.78 8.95 15.23
N TYR A 333 20.77 9.04 14.35
CA TYR A 333 21.82 10.06 14.44
C TYR A 333 21.66 11.20 13.44
N VAL A 334 21.14 10.93 12.21
CA VAL A 334 21.04 11.93 11.16
C VAL A 334 19.67 12.62 11.22
N VAL A 335 18.58 11.85 11.09
CA VAL A 335 17.20 12.40 11.08
C VAL A 335 16.71 12.68 12.48
N ARG A 336 17.26 11.99 13.49
CA ARG A 336 16.82 12.04 14.91
C ARG A 336 15.31 11.83 15.02
N ASN A 337 14.82 10.77 14.38
CA ASN A 337 13.39 10.48 14.33
C ASN A 337 12.88 10.06 15.71
N ASP A 338 12.07 10.93 16.35
CA ASP A 338 11.58 10.71 17.72
C ASP A 338 10.76 9.43 17.87
N ILE A 339 10.00 9.07 16.84
CA ILE A 339 9.20 7.82 16.86
C ILE A 339 10.13 6.61 16.89
N TYR A 340 11.12 6.58 16.00
CA TYR A 340 12.09 5.49 15.95
C TYR A 340 12.90 5.40 17.24
N LYS A 341 13.34 6.54 17.78
CA LYS A 341 14.06 6.62 19.06
C LYS A 341 13.22 6.08 20.22
N SER A 342 11.96 6.45 20.31
CA SER A 342 11.05 5.96 21.36
C SER A 342 10.79 4.46 21.26
N LEU A 343 10.57 3.94 20.06
CA LEU A 343 10.43 2.49 19.80
C LEU A 343 11.70 1.72 20.17
N PHE A 344 12.86 2.26 19.80
CA PHE A 344 14.15 1.63 20.12
C PHE A 344 14.40 1.57 21.63
N ILE A 345 14.11 2.64 22.36
CA ILE A 345 14.22 2.68 23.83
C ILE A 345 13.28 1.64 24.46
N GLN A 346 12.03 1.54 24.00
CA GLN A 346 11.06 0.54 24.49
C GLN A 346 11.51 -0.90 24.21
N LEU A 347 12.05 -1.17 23.03
CA LEU A 347 12.60 -2.49 22.71
C LEU A 347 13.80 -2.83 23.58
N LYS A 348 14.73 -1.87 23.78
CA LYS A 348 15.89 -2.07 24.64
C LYS A 348 15.50 -2.32 26.10
N SER A 349 14.50 -1.61 26.62
CA SER A 349 14.01 -1.84 27.99
C SER A 349 13.38 -3.23 28.14
N LYS A 350 12.62 -3.72 27.15
CA LYS A 350 12.05 -5.07 27.18
C LYS A 350 13.08 -6.18 27.04
N LEU A 351 14.18 -5.95 26.34
CA LEU A 351 15.28 -6.90 26.20
C LEU A 351 16.23 -6.92 27.41
N SER A 352 16.35 -5.79 28.14
CA SER A 352 17.18 -5.69 29.35
C SER A 352 16.48 -6.25 30.62
N ILE A 353 15.20 -6.61 30.54
CA ILE A 353 14.44 -7.24 31.63
C ILE A 353 14.52 -8.81 31.53
N ARG A 354 15.28 -9.35 30.61
CA ARG A 354 15.69 -10.74 30.57
C ARG A 354 17.20 -10.85 30.87
#